data_e719c781858e2aa0ad40d3acc0622095
#
_entry.id   e719c781858e2aa0ad40d3acc0622095
#
_cell.length_a   1.000
_cell.length_b   1.000
_cell.length_c   1.000
_cell.angle_alpha   90.00
_cell.angle_beta   90.00
_cell.angle_gamma   90.00
#
_symmetry.space_group_name_H-M   'P 1'
#
loop_
_entity.id
_entity.type
_entity.pdbx_description
1 polymer ?
#
loop_
_entity_poly.entity_id
_entity_poly.type
_entity_poly.pdbx_seq_one_letter_code
_entity_poly.pdbx_strand_id
1 'polypeptide(L)'
;EVNNLLIDKISKLTPDILIVSEETSSNKNLDNLSTFWLVDPIDGTYDYINDKDEFTLNAALIINKVPEIGIISAPAKNRLFYTYGDGNSFEIINDKAQLLNSKINTSDKENIKAVSYSDNLKKEIKDIHDKFKVISYTKMKSSLKFCVIAAGEFDLYVAEPRASEWDIAAGDAILSNSGGSITDMN
;
A
#
# COMPACT_ATOMS: atom_id res chain seq x y z
N GLU A 1 5.84 18.04 10.28
CA GLU A 1 7.22 18.15 9.70
C GLU A 1 7.36 17.23 8.48
N VAL A 2 7.07 15.92 8.58
CA VAL A 2 7.16 14.95 7.48
C VAL A 2 6.28 15.37 6.30
N ASN A 3 5.01 15.71 6.55
CA ASN A 3 4.08 16.20 5.52
C ASN A 3 4.68 17.35 4.68
N ASN A 4 5.21 18.37 5.35
CA ASN A 4 5.75 19.53 4.66
C ASN A 4 7.00 19.17 3.82
N LEU A 5 7.83 18.25 4.31
CA LEU A 5 8.98 17.76 3.57
C LEU A 5 8.57 17.00 2.31
N LEU A 6 7.59 16.10 2.39
CA LEU A 6 7.07 15.34 1.23
C LEU A 6 6.45 16.28 0.20
N ILE A 7 5.58 17.20 0.63
CA ILE A 7 4.95 18.19 -0.25
C ILE A 7 6.01 19.03 -0.95
N ASP A 8 7.02 19.56 -0.24
CA ASP A 8 8.10 20.34 -0.83
C ASP A 8 8.88 19.56 -1.90
N LYS A 9 9.21 18.30 -1.63
CA LYS A 9 9.94 17.45 -2.58
C LYS A 9 9.11 17.11 -3.82
N ILE A 10 7.86 16.70 -3.63
CA ILE A 10 6.96 16.35 -4.74
C ILE A 10 6.66 17.59 -5.59
N SER A 11 6.37 18.75 -4.99
CA SER A 11 6.11 20.00 -5.71
C SER A 11 7.30 20.47 -6.56
N LYS A 12 8.53 20.21 -6.12
CA LYS A 12 9.74 20.54 -6.91
C LYS A 12 9.91 19.62 -8.13
N LEU A 13 9.49 18.36 -8.02
CA LEU A 13 9.57 17.40 -9.12
C LEU A 13 8.42 17.59 -10.12
N THR A 14 7.23 17.91 -9.64
CA THR A 14 6.01 18.00 -10.43
C THR A 14 5.20 19.27 -10.04
N PRO A 15 5.69 20.48 -10.38
CA PRO A 15 5.12 21.75 -9.89
C PRO A 15 3.68 21.99 -10.34
N ASP A 16 3.28 21.41 -11.48
CA ASP A 16 1.96 21.60 -12.09
C ASP A 16 0.94 20.54 -11.62
N ILE A 17 1.34 19.57 -10.79
CA ILE A 17 0.45 18.51 -10.31
C ILE A 17 0.01 18.83 -8.87
N LEU A 18 -1.32 18.89 -8.66
CA LEU A 18 -1.90 19.10 -7.34
C LEU A 18 -1.50 17.98 -6.37
N ILE A 19 -1.19 18.34 -5.14
CA ILE A 19 -0.95 17.38 -4.05
C ILE A 19 -2.13 17.40 -3.08
N VAL A 20 -2.70 16.24 -2.82
CA VAL A 20 -3.72 15.99 -1.81
C VAL A 20 -3.08 15.13 -0.72
N SER A 21 -2.95 15.68 0.47
CA SER A 21 -2.40 14.96 1.62
C SER A 21 -3.46 14.76 2.70
N GLU A 22 -3.42 13.64 3.40
CA GLU A 22 -4.25 13.37 4.57
C GLU A 22 -4.27 14.56 5.54
N GLU A 23 -3.11 15.09 5.90
CA GLU A 23 -2.93 16.17 6.88
C GLU A 23 -3.55 17.52 6.46
N THR A 24 -3.80 17.72 5.17
CA THR A 24 -4.30 18.99 4.62
C THR A 24 -5.62 18.85 3.86
N SER A 25 -6.18 17.66 3.76
CA SER A 25 -7.35 17.34 2.94
C SER A 25 -8.68 17.53 3.69
N SER A 26 -8.88 18.64 4.40
CA SER A 26 -10.22 18.93 4.93
C SER A 26 -11.25 18.95 3.79
N ASN A 27 -11.98 17.84 3.57
CA ASN A 27 -13.13 17.69 2.65
C ASN A 27 -12.88 18.07 1.17
N LYS A 28 -11.72 17.77 0.60
CA LYS A 28 -11.55 17.95 -0.85
C LYS A 28 -12.32 16.86 -1.58
N ASN A 29 -13.26 17.28 -2.41
CA ASN A 29 -13.92 16.39 -3.36
C ASN A 29 -12.92 16.01 -4.46
N LEU A 30 -12.45 14.78 -4.46
CA LEU A 30 -11.48 14.25 -5.43
C LEU A 30 -12.14 13.89 -6.77
N ASP A 31 -13.46 13.85 -6.85
CA ASP A 31 -14.21 13.39 -8.03
C ASP A 31 -13.92 14.18 -9.29
N ASN A 32 -13.57 15.47 -9.14
CA ASN A 32 -13.29 16.37 -10.24
C ASN A 32 -11.81 16.44 -10.64
N LEU A 33 -10.92 15.72 -9.94
CA LEU A 33 -9.50 15.72 -10.24
C LEU A 33 -9.18 14.54 -11.19
N SER A 34 -8.53 14.87 -12.31
CA SER A 34 -8.06 13.85 -13.26
C SER A 34 -6.63 13.39 -12.98
N THR A 35 -5.77 14.30 -12.49
CA THR A 35 -4.37 14.02 -12.20
C THR A 35 -3.95 14.75 -10.93
N PHE A 36 -3.48 14.00 -9.94
CA PHE A 36 -3.02 14.55 -8.65
C PHE A 36 -2.16 13.53 -7.89
N TRP A 37 -1.31 14.04 -7.02
CA TRP A 37 -0.65 13.21 -6.00
C TRP A 37 -1.56 13.02 -4.80
N LEU A 38 -1.63 11.80 -4.31
CA LEU A 38 -2.31 11.41 -3.08
C LEU A 38 -1.25 10.93 -2.07
N VAL A 39 -1.19 11.59 -0.92
CA VAL A 39 -0.09 11.39 0.05
C VAL A 39 -0.63 11.11 1.44
N ASP A 40 -0.15 10.04 2.05
CA ASP A 40 -0.23 9.81 3.49
C ASP A 40 1.18 9.90 4.08
N PRO A 41 1.46 10.97 4.82
CA PRO A 41 2.80 11.19 5.36
C PRO A 41 3.23 10.18 6.41
N ILE A 42 2.28 9.63 7.18
CA ILE A 42 2.54 8.62 8.23
C ILE A 42 1.31 7.73 8.41
N ASP A 43 1.17 6.70 7.58
CA ASP A 43 0.22 5.61 7.81
C ASP A 43 0.68 4.76 9.01
N GLY A 44 -0.17 4.62 9.99
CA GLY A 44 0.19 4.02 11.27
C GLY A 44 0.68 5.02 12.32
N THR A 45 0.12 6.23 12.34
CA THR A 45 0.47 7.33 13.27
C THR A 45 0.52 6.89 14.73
N TYR A 46 -0.43 6.03 15.16
CA TYR A 46 -0.42 5.48 16.52
C TYR A 46 0.87 4.70 16.84
N ASP A 47 1.32 3.88 15.92
CA ASP A 47 2.52 3.06 16.13
C ASP A 47 3.79 3.94 16.03
N TYR A 48 3.81 4.94 15.14
CA TYR A 48 4.88 5.94 15.07
C TYR A 48 5.05 6.73 16.38
N ILE A 49 3.94 7.24 16.98
CA ILE A 49 3.99 8.01 18.23
C ILE A 49 4.43 7.15 19.43
N ASN A 50 4.18 5.84 19.38
CA ASN A 50 4.56 4.90 20.43
C ASN A 50 5.89 4.17 20.16
N ASP A 51 6.76 4.74 19.35
CA ASP A 51 8.10 4.21 19.03
C ASP A 51 8.08 2.74 18.52
N LYS A 52 7.03 2.38 17.77
CA LYS A 52 6.93 1.08 17.10
C LYS A 52 7.39 1.18 15.66
N ASP A 53 7.69 0.03 15.07
CA ASP A 53 8.24 -0.08 13.73
C ASP A 53 7.19 -0.29 12.62
N GLU A 54 5.89 -0.17 12.95
CA GLU A 54 4.76 -0.51 12.06
C GLU A 54 4.11 0.75 11.47
N PHE A 55 4.88 1.55 10.74
CA PHE A 55 4.38 2.72 10.01
C PHE A 55 5.03 2.85 8.64
N THR A 56 4.34 3.53 7.72
CA THR A 56 4.82 3.79 6.36
C THR A 56 4.56 5.24 5.94
N LEU A 57 5.33 5.71 4.93
CA LEU A 57 5.09 6.93 4.20
C LEU A 57 4.62 6.53 2.81
N ASN A 58 3.48 7.06 2.38
CA ASN A 58 2.84 6.66 1.13
C ASN A 58 2.67 7.86 0.20
N ALA A 59 2.98 7.67 -1.08
CA ALA A 59 2.67 8.64 -2.13
C ALA A 59 2.21 7.89 -3.39
N ALA A 60 1.11 8.33 -4.00
CA ALA A 60 0.61 7.80 -5.25
C ALA A 60 0.31 8.91 -6.24
N LEU A 61 0.69 8.74 -7.51
CA LEU A 61 0.20 9.59 -8.60
C LEU A 61 -1.04 8.94 -9.19
N ILE A 62 -2.13 9.67 -9.12
CA ILE A 62 -3.41 9.26 -9.68
C ILE A 62 -3.57 9.90 -11.05
N ILE A 63 -3.89 9.12 -12.07
CA ILE A 63 -4.21 9.58 -13.42
C ILE A 63 -5.54 8.96 -13.84
N ASN A 64 -6.52 9.79 -14.18
CA ASN A 64 -7.86 9.34 -14.57
C ASN A 64 -8.50 8.36 -13.56
N LYS A 65 -8.34 8.63 -12.27
CA LYS A 65 -8.82 7.83 -11.14
C LYS A 65 -8.09 6.47 -10.96
N VAL A 66 -6.98 6.25 -11.64
CA VAL A 66 -6.15 5.03 -11.52
C VAL A 66 -4.83 5.40 -10.83
N PRO A 67 -4.41 4.67 -9.80
CA PRO A 67 -3.07 4.82 -9.23
C PRO A 67 -2.02 4.26 -10.20
N GLU A 68 -1.27 5.14 -10.85
CA GLU A 68 -0.25 4.77 -11.87
C GLU A 68 1.15 4.65 -11.26
N ILE A 69 1.51 5.57 -10.36
CA ILE A 69 2.79 5.54 -9.64
C ILE A 69 2.50 5.34 -8.17
N GLY A 70 3.29 4.50 -7.52
CA GLY A 70 3.21 4.26 -6.09
C GLY A 70 4.59 4.22 -5.45
N ILE A 71 4.71 4.84 -4.28
CA ILE A 71 5.91 4.81 -3.45
C ILE A 71 5.47 4.54 -2.02
N ILE A 72 6.03 3.50 -1.40
CA ILE A 72 5.83 3.18 0.02
C ILE A 72 7.20 2.98 0.66
N SER A 73 7.48 3.81 1.66
CA SER A 73 8.65 3.66 2.52
C SER A 73 8.24 3.15 3.90
N ALA A 74 8.87 2.10 4.38
CA ALA A 74 8.79 1.61 5.76
C ALA A 74 10.16 1.84 6.44
N PRO A 75 10.44 3.07 6.91
CA PRO A 75 11.80 3.48 7.31
C PRO A 75 12.31 2.71 8.52
N ALA A 76 11.46 2.37 9.48
CA ALA A 76 11.85 1.58 10.64
C ALA A 76 12.27 0.13 10.28
N LYS A 77 11.85 -0.36 9.11
CA LYS A 77 12.22 -1.68 8.57
C LYS A 77 13.28 -1.59 7.46
N ASN A 78 13.75 -0.38 7.15
CA ASN A 78 14.69 -0.10 6.07
C ASN A 78 14.24 -0.70 4.72
N ARG A 79 12.95 -0.53 4.40
CA ARG A 79 12.33 -1.03 3.16
C ARG A 79 11.73 0.13 2.36
N LEU A 80 11.95 0.13 1.06
CA LEU A 80 11.39 1.10 0.12
C LEU A 80 10.89 0.38 -1.12
N PHE A 81 9.62 0.60 -1.42
CA PHE A 81 8.94 0.01 -2.56
C PHE A 81 8.43 1.09 -3.50
N TYR A 82 8.45 0.82 -4.79
CA TYR A 82 7.90 1.75 -5.77
C TYR A 82 7.50 1.07 -7.07
N THR A 83 6.65 1.76 -7.82
CA THR A 83 6.36 1.50 -9.23
C THR A 83 6.29 2.82 -9.99
N TYR A 84 6.64 2.79 -11.26
CA TYR A 84 6.42 3.89 -12.22
C TYR A 84 5.45 3.47 -13.34
N GLY A 85 4.70 2.39 -13.14
CA GLY A 85 3.82 1.79 -14.14
C GLY A 85 4.52 0.70 -14.98
N ASP A 86 4.01 0.47 -16.17
CA ASP A 86 4.55 -0.51 -17.15
C ASP A 86 4.58 -1.97 -16.65
N GLY A 87 3.75 -2.31 -15.65
CA GLY A 87 3.68 -3.66 -15.11
C GLY A 87 4.92 -4.09 -14.32
N ASN A 88 5.67 -3.13 -13.77
CA ASN A 88 6.86 -3.39 -12.98
C ASN A 88 6.81 -2.65 -11.64
N SER A 89 7.06 -3.39 -10.57
CA SER A 89 7.25 -2.85 -9.22
C SER A 89 8.56 -3.34 -8.64
N PHE A 90 9.14 -2.53 -7.75
CA PHE A 90 10.49 -2.76 -7.25
C PHE A 90 10.56 -2.56 -5.74
N GLU A 91 11.49 -3.27 -5.11
CA GLU A 91 12.01 -2.98 -3.78
C GLU A 91 13.46 -2.55 -3.87
N ILE A 92 13.87 -1.54 -3.12
CA ILE A 92 15.28 -1.17 -2.98
C ILE A 92 15.89 -2.01 -1.85
N ILE A 93 16.86 -2.84 -2.23
CA ILE A 93 17.64 -3.67 -1.30
C ILE A 93 19.12 -3.40 -1.54
N ASN A 94 19.85 -2.95 -0.50
CA ASN A 94 21.26 -2.57 -0.61
C ASN A 94 21.53 -1.61 -1.79
N ASP A 95 20.74 -0.55 -1.87
CA ASP A 95 20.81 0.50 -2.92
C ASP A 95 20.60 0.00 -4.35
N LYS A 96 20.02 -1.19 -4.52
CA LYS A 96 19.69 -1.78 -5.82
C LYS A 96 18.20 -2.06 -5.93
N ALA A 97 17.62 -1.68 -7.06
CA ALA A 97 16.25 -2.04 -7.40
C ALA A 97 16.15 -3.54 -7.72
N GLN A 98 15.29 -4.23 -7.01
CA GLN A 98 14.91 -5.61 -7.28
C GLN A 98 13.48 -5.67 -7.75
N LEU A 99 13.24 -6.32 -8.89
CA LEU A 99 11.90 -6.48 -9.46
C LEU A 99 11.05 -7.38 -8.54
N LEU A 100 9.87 -6.91 -8.23
CA LEU A 100 8.87 -7.66 -7.48
C LEU A 100 8.06 -8.56 -8.43
N ASN A 101 7.60 -9.68 -7.92
CA ASN A 101 6.74 -10.60 -8.64
C ASN A 101 5.78 -11.31 -7.67
N SER A 102 4.55 -10.83 -7.61
CA SER A 102 3.48 -11.45 -6.83
C SER A 102 2.80 -12.62 -7.55
N LYS A 103 3.20 -12.92 -8.81
CA LYS A 103 2.66 -14.07 -9.56
C LYS A 103 3.11 -15.38 -8.94
N ILE A 104 2.46 -15.72 -7.86
CA ILE A 104 2.45 -17.08 -7.37
C ILE A 104 1.40 -17.80 -8.19
N ASN A 105 1.75 -18.97 -8.74
CA ASN A 105 0.75 -19.90 -9.28
C ASN A 105 -0.19 -20.29 -8.14
N THR A 106 -1.24 -19.49 -7.95
CA THR A 106 -2.24 -19.70 -6.88
C THR A 106 -3.05 -20.95 -7.11
N SER A 107 -3.07 -21.51 -8.32
CA SER A 107 -3.76 -22.76 -8.65
C SER A 107 -3.21 -23.99 -7.90
N ASP A 108 -1.95 -23.98 -7.46
CA ASP A 108 -1.29 -25.13 -6.85
C ASP A 108 -0.78 -24.85 -5.41
N LYS A 109 -1.08 -23.69 -4.83
CA LYS A 109 -0.57 -23.33 -3.50
C LYS A 109 -1.45 -23.91 -2.41
N GLU A 110 -1.00 -24.98 -1.78
CA GLU A 110 -1.68 -25.59 -0.64
C GLU A 110 -1.59 -24.79 0.68
N ASN A 111 -0.71 -23.76 0.73
CA ASN A 111 -0.32 -23.09 1.96
C ASN A 111 -0.41 -21.55 1.81
N ILE A 112 -1.62 -21.00 1.83
CA ILE A 112 -1.84 -19.55 1.75
C ILE A 112 -1.47 -18.88 3.07
N LYS A 113 -0.61 -17.86 3.01
CA LYS A 113 -0.24 -17.00 4.13
C LYS A 113 -0.91 -15.65 3.98
N ALA A 114 -1.62 -15.19 5.00
CA ALA A 114 -2.28 -13.90 4.97
C ALA A 114 -1.60 -12.85 5.84
N VAL A 115 -1.84 -11.60 5.52
CA VAL A 115 -1.68 -10.47 6.47
C VAL A 115 -3.05 -10.03 6.94
N SER A 116 -3.14 -9.50 8.14
CA SER A 116 -4.38 -8.98 8.71
C SER A 116 -4.11 -7.73 9.54
N TYR A 117 -5.07 -6.82 9.58
CA TYR A 117 -4.98 -5.62 10.41
C TYR A 117 -5.03 -5.94 11.92
N SER A 118 -5.72 -7.00 12.31
CA SER A 118 -6.00 -7.36 13.71
C SER A 118 -5.66 -8.82 14.00
N ASP A 119 -5.25 -9.09 15.24
CA ASP A 119 -5.14 -10.45 15.77
C ASP A 119 -6.53 -11.08 16.00
N ASN A 120 -7.57 -10.24 16.16
CA ASN A 120 -8.96 -10.68 16.33
C ASN A 120 -9.74 -10.47 15.03
N LEU A 121 -9.75 -11.49 14.18
CA LEU A 121 -10.46 -11.45 12.91
C LEU A 121 -11.97 -11.46 13.11
N LYS A 122 -12.70 -10.62 12.38
CA LYS A 122 -14.15 -10.70 12.26
C LYS A 122 -14.56 -11.99 11.54
N LYS A 123 -15.81 -12.37 11.73
CA LYS A 123 -16.35 -13.62 11.15
C LYS A 123 -16.21 -13.65 9.63
N GLU A 124 -16.55 -12.55 8.96
CA GLU A 124 -16.51 -12.41 7.51
C GLU A 124 -15.09 -12.63 6.95
N ILE A 125 -14.07 -12.11 7.66
CA ILE A 125 -12.66 -12.31 7.28
C ILE A 125 -12.24 -13.77 7.51
N LYS A 126 -12.68 -14.39 8.62
CA LYS A 126 -12.41 -15.81 8.89
C LYS A 126 -13.03 -16.71 7.82
N ASP A 127 -14.28 -16.44 7.44
CA ASP A 127 -14.98 -17.20 6.40
C ASP A 127 -14.22 -17.14 5.05
N ILE A 128 -13.63 -15.97 4.73
CA ILE A 128 -12.76 -15.82 3.54
C ILE A 128 -11.44 -16.58 3.72
N HIS A 129 -10.80 -16.46 4.89
CA HIS A 129 -9.57 -17.22 5.18
C HIS A 129 -9.80 -18.73 5.05
N ASP A 130 -10.92 -19.24 5.54
CA ASP A 130 -11.29 -20.66 5.41
C ASP A 130 -11.54 -21.05 3.95
N LYS A 131 -12.22 -20.20 3.18
CA LYS A 131 -12.48 -20.41 1.75
C LYS A 131 -11.17 -20.51 0.95
N PHE A 132 -10.18 -19.68 1.25
CA PHE A 132 -8.86 -19.69 0.60
C PHE A 132 -7.86 -20.63 1.28
N LYS A 133 -8.26 -21.40 2.30
CA LYS A 133 -7.39 -22.32 3.04
C LYS A 133 -6.14 -21.63 3.61
N VAL A 134 -6.33 -20.46 4.21
CA VAL A 134 -5.25 -19.73 4.87
C VAL A 134 -4.74 -20.53 6.06
N ILE A 135 -3.46 -20.88 6.06
CA ILE A 135 -2.84 -21.67 7.13
C ILE A 135 -2.28 -20.83 8.26
N SER A 136 -1.94 -19.57 7.97
CA SER A 136 -1.41 -18.63 8.96
C SER A 136 -1.65 -17.21 8.53
N TYR A 137 -1.73 -16.30 9.50
CA TYR A 137 -1.72 -14.86 9.21
C TYR A 137 -0.83 -14.11 10.20
N THR A 138 -0.30 -12.98 9.71
CA THR A 138 0.52 -12.06 10.51
C THR A 138 -0.18 -10.71 10.57
N LYS A 139 -0.19 -10.10 11.76
CA LYS A 139 -0.74 -8.75 11.93
C LYS A 139 0.20 -7.73 11.31
N MET A 140 -0.39 -6.84 10.52
CA MET A 140 0.28 -5.71 9.88
C MET A 140 -0.73 -4.59 9.66
N LYS A 141 -0.46 -3.40 10.21
CA LYS A 141 -1.42 -2.30 10.22
C LYS A 141 -1.20 -1.31 9.10
N SER A 142 0.06 -1.01 8.79
CA SER A 142 0.42 -0.02 7.77
C SER A 142 0.26 -0.53 6.33
N SER A 143 0.43 0.33 5.36
CA SER A 143 0.38 0.01 3.93
C SER A 143 1.50 -0.93 3.47
N LEU A 144 2.47 -1.25 4.34
CA LEU A 144 3.47 -2.29 4.09
C LEU A 144 2.84 -3.64 3.73
N LYS A 145 1.61 -3.93 4.17
CA LYS A 145 0.88 -5.16 3.82
C LYS A 145 0.72 -5.39 2.32
N PHE A 146 0.54 -4.34 1.52
CA PHE A 146 0.49 -4.44 0.06
C PHE A 146 1.85 -4.80 -0.53
N CYS A 147 2.91 -4.22 0.02
CA CYS A 147 4.28 -4.44 -0.44
C CYS A 147 4.77 -5.86 -0.18
N VAL A 148 4.48 -6.44 0.98
CA VAL A 148 4.88 -7.83 1.29
C VAL A 148 4.11 -8.86 0.45
N ILE A 149 2.90 -8.54 0.01
CA ILE A 149 2.16 -9.35 -0.98
C ILE A 149 2.80 -9.18 -2.35
N ALA A 150 3.10 -7.95 -2.77
CA ALA A 150 3.80 -7.67 -4.02
C ALA A 150 5.17 -8.36 -4.11
N ALA A 151 5.86 -8.51 -2.97
CA ALA A 151 7.12 -9.24 -2.86
C ALA A 151 6.97 -10.77 -2.79
N GLY A 152 5.73 -11.29 -2.72
CA GLY A 152 5.47 -12.73 -2.62
C GLY A 152 5.77 -13.34 -1.24
N GLU A 153 5.95 -12.52 -0.21
CA GLU A 153 6.15 -12.98 1.18
C GLU A 153 4.85 -13.49 1.80
N PHE A 154 3.72 -12.87 1.38
CA PHE A 154 2.36 -13.22 1.74
C PHE A 154 1.49 -13.28 0.48
N ASP A 155 0.29 -13.85 0.61
CA ASP A 155 -0.56 -14.20 -0.52
C ASP A 155 -1.89 -13.45 -0.52
N LEU A 156 -2.38 -13.07 0.66
CA LEU A 156 -3.73 -12.55 0.84
C LEU A 156 -3.79 -11.48 1.93
N TYR A 157 -4.56 -10.45 1.67
CA TYR A 157 -5.07 -9.51 2.67
C TYR A 157 -6.57 -9.33 2.47
N VAL A 158 -7.35 -9.48 3.54
CA VAL A 158 -8.78 -9.20 3.54
C VAL A 158 -9.03 -7.99 4.44
N ALA A 159 -9.47 -6.89 3.84
CA ALA A 159 -9.71 -5.63 4.53
C ALA A 159 -11.16 -5.48 4.98
N GLU A 160 -11.36 -4.80 6.11
CA GLU A 160 -12.64 -4.17 6.45
C GLU A 160 -12.76 -2.84 5.70
N PRO A 161 -13.98 -2.40 5.30
CA PRO A 161 -14.17 -1.12 4.60
C PRO A 161 -14.02 0.06 5.56
N ARG A 162 -12.78 0.50 5.81
CA ARG A 162 -12.48 1.61 6.73
C ARG A 162 -11.23 2.41 6.35
N ALA A 163 -10.48 1.95 5.36
CA ALA A 163 -9.30 2.66 4.88
C ALA A 163 -9.72 3.84 4.00
N SER A 164 -8.97 4.91 4.04
CA SER A 164 -9.09 6.03 3.11
C SER A 164 -8.32 5.75 1.83
N GLU A 165 -8.54 6.56 0.81
CA GLU A 165 -7.89 6.41 -0.49
C GLU A 165 -6.36 6.50 -0.40
N TRP A 166 -5.82 7.39 0.45
CA TRP A 166 -4.37 7.55 0.67
C TRP A 166 -3.71 6.37 1.38
N ASP A 167 -4.47 5.54 2.14
CA ASP A 167 -3.97 4.30 2.75
C ASP A 167 -3.79 3.18 1.72
N ILE A 168 -4.47 3.28 0.56
CA ILE A 168 -4.59 2.19 -0.41
C ILE A 168 -3.84 2.49 -1.71
N ALA A 169 -3.94 3.71 -2.23
CA ALA A 169 -3.56 4.03 -3.61
C ALA A 169 -2.11 3.67 -3.98
N ALA A 170 -1.14 3.98 -3.12
CA ALA A 170 0.25 3.62 -3.38
C ALA A 170 0.46 2.10 -3.37
N GLY A 171 -0.23 1.40 -2.45
CA GLY A 171 -0.21 -0.05 -2.34
C GLY A 171 -0.86 -0.74 -3.54
N ASP A 172 -1.98 -0.19 -4.05
CA ASP A 172 -2.66 -0.67 -5.24
C ASP A 172 -1.77 -0.56 -6.47
N ALA A 173 -1.16 0.61 -6.72
CA ALA A 173 -0.22 0.78 -7.81
C ALA A 173 0.92 -0.26 -7.76
N ILE A 174 1.57 -0.44 -6.60
CA ILE A 174 2.67 -1.38 -6.43
C ILE A 174 2.21 -2.83 -6.62
N LEU A 175 1.09 -3.22 -6.03
CA LEU A 175 0.58 -4.58 -6.10
C LEU A 175 0.14 -4.95 -7.52
N SER A 176 -0.62 -4.07 -8.18
CA SER A 176 -1.12 -4.29 -9.54
C SER A 176 0.02 -4.42 -10.56
N ASN A 177 1.06 -3.58 -10.44
CA ASN A 177 2.25 -3.63 -11.31
C ASN A 177 3.23 -4.76 -10.95
N SER A 178 3.02 -5.50 -9.86
CA SER A 178 3.76 -6.73 -9.54
C SER A 178 3.03 -8.01 -9.94
N GLY A 179 1.80 -7.90 -10.48
CA GLY A 179 0.96 -9.01 -10.92
C GLY A 179 -0.09 -9.46 -9.90
N GLY A 180 -0.23 -8.75 -8.77
CA GLY A 180 -1.34 -8.92 -7.82
C GLY A 180 -2.57 -8.10 -8.24
N SER A 181 -3.58 -8.05 -7.38
CA SER A 181 -4.79 -7.25 -7.62
C SER A 181 -5.50 -6.91 -6.31
N ILE A 182 -6.20 -5.79 -6.31
CA ILE A 182 -7.19 -5.44 -5.29
C ILE A 182 -8.58 -5.62 -5.90
N THR A 183 -9.49 -6.26 -5.18
CA THR A 183 -10.85 -6.52 -5.64
C THR A 183 -11.85 -6.29 -4.52
N ASP A 184 -13.07 -5.96 -4.87
CA ASP A 184 -14.19 -5.95 -3.94
C ASP A 184 -14.52 -7.37 -3.48
N MET A 185 -15.18 -7.47 -2.31
CA MET A 185 -15.64 -8.76 -1.76
C MET A 185 -16.98 -9.24 -2.35
N ASN A 186 -17.52 -8.56 -3.36
CA ASN A 186 -18.80 -8.87 -4.01
C ASN A 186 -18.66 -9.87 -5.16
#